data_351445e3c77fdc8f0ea0e2b5540a7ba8
#
_entry.id   351445e3c77fdc8f0ea0e2b5540a7ba8
#
_cell.length_a   1.000
_cell.length_b   1.000
_cell.length_c   1.000
_cell.angle_alpha   90.00
_cell.angle_beta   90.00
_cell.angle_gamma   90.00
#
_symmetry.space_group_name_H-M   'P 1'
#
loop_
_entity.id
_entity.type
_entity.pdbx_description
1 polymer ?
#
loop_
_entity_poly.entity_id
_entity_poly.type
_entity_poly.pdbx_seq_one_letter_code
_entity_poly.pdbx_strand_id
1 'polypeptide(L)'
;MTEAVKINKKAIFALFLIHFIGDFFQSFIRPMLPVMADKFSLSLTQVGMITGVATFMAFLIQPVFGYLADRYRTRLILLIGSFVGAICIPLVGIAPYFGIVLLLIGLGSISSAIYHPTAAGMVSAHAGRRTGLSMSIFGLGGTMGFTIGPIVFAGYVTFWGLHRLPYLTLLGLLVFILLFVLIPASDGESRTQRDFIGSLRESIGGVWKPVVMIWAIAFSRAFLEQALLTFMPVLTASEGHSLVSVGSMLSLFTVGGSVSAIVSGHLVDRIGYKPVYFCSFALSSPCILLFIHGSEWKLYAMAFLSGFFLLATLFPAVALAQKIAPKGRSLVSSIVIGLALGTAGILMPLAGMMADAFGIRAILRCIAFIPLAALVLIYYLPEPGKSG
;
A
#
# COMPACT_ATOMS: atom_id res chain seq x y z
N MET A 1 -37.49 -14.99 15.29
CA MET A 1 -36.95 -13.64 14.96
C MET A 1 -35.54 -13.60 15.51
N THR A 2 -34.53 -13.80 14.65
CA THR A 2 -33.12 -13.70 15.03
C THR A 2 -32.78 -12.26 15.39
N GLU A 3 -32.36 -12.02 16.65
CA GLU A 3 -31.88 -10.70 17.07
C GLU A 3 -30.91 -10.14 16.04
N ALA A 4 -31.18 -8.94 15.54
CA ALA A 4 -30.32 -8.29 14.57
C ALA A 4 -28.98 -8.00 15.23
N VAL A 5 -27.93 -8.74 14.82
CA VAL A 5 -26.55 -8.53 15.29
C VAL A 5 -26.17 -7.07 15.09
N LYS A 6 -26.05 -6.32 16.19
CA LYS A 6 -25.71 -4.89 16.19
C LYS A 6 -24.21 -4.72 15.93
N ILE A 7 -23.86 -3.63 15.24
CA ILE A 7 -22.47 -3.23 15.04
C ILE A 7 -21.76 -3.01 16.39
N ASN A 8 -20.62 -3.63 16.59
CA ASN A 8 -19.74 -3.35 17.74
C ASN A 8 -18.85 -2.13 17.44
N LYS A 9 -19.35 -0.94 17.76
CA LYS A 9 -18.66 0.33 17.49
C LYS A 9 -17.27 0.41 18.13
N LYS A 10 -17.09 -0.14 19.33
CA LYS A 10 -15.79 -0.16 20.03
C LYS A 10 -14.75 -1.00 19.27
N ALA A 11 -15.14 -2.19 18.82
CA ALA A 11 -14.28 -3.06 18.02
C ALA A 11 -13.93 -2.41 16.66
N ILE A 12 -14.91 -1.82 15.96
CA ILE A 12 -14.65 -1.15 14.67
C ILE A 12 -13.71 0.05 14.86
N PHE A 13 -13.88 0.85 15.92
CA PHE A 13 -12.97 1.95 16.22
C PHE A 13 -11.56 1.45 16.56
N ALA A 14 -11.42 0.38 17.33
CA ALA A 14 -10.11 -0.23 17.62
C ALA A 14 -9.43 -0.74 16.35
N LEU A 15 -10.19 -1.35 15.43
CA LEU A 15 -9.68 -1.83 14.14
C LEU A 15 -9.29 -0.67 13.20
N PHE A 16 -10.02 0.46 13.23
CA PHE A 16 -9.59 1.70 12.57
C PHE A 16 -8.25 2.18 13.13
N LEU A 17 -8.08 2.23 14.47
CA LEU A 17 -6.83 2.67 15.09
C LEU A 17 -5.65 1.74 14.77
N ILE A 18 -5.88 0.42 14.73
CA ILE A 18 -4.84 -0.54 14.30
C ILE A 18 -4.37 -0.24 12.88
N HIS A 19 -5.30 -0.04 11.96
CA HIS A 19 -4.96 0.25 10.58
C HIS A 19 -4.24 1.59 10.47
N PHE A 20 -4.76 2.61 11.18
CA PHE A 20 -4.11 3.91 11.23
C PHE A 20 -2.66 3.84 11.72
N ILE A 21 -2.41 3.23 12.89
CA ILE A 21 -1.07 3.22 13.49
C ILE A 21 -0.09 2.33 12.72
N GLY A 22 -0.58 1.20 12.19
CA GLY A 22 0.24 0.31 11.36
C GLY A 22 0.73 1.02 10.10
N ASP A 23 -0.17 1.62 9.34
CA ASP A 23 0.16 2.34 8.11
C ASP A 23 0.86 3.68 8.38
N PHE A 24 0.60 4.33 9.52
CA PHE A 24 1.32 5.52 9.95
C PHE A 24 2.83 5.24 10.09
N PHE A 25 3.24 4.20 10.79
CA PHE A 25 4.65 3.84 10.90
C PHE A 25 5.23 3.32 9.56
N GLN A 26 4.48 2.52 8.81
CA GLN A 26 4.91 2.05 7.48
C GLN A 26 5.18 3.21 6.51
N SER A 27 4.41 4.27 6.59
CA SER A 27 4.57 5.44 5.73
C SER A 27 5.88 6.20 5.93
N PHE A 28 6.57 6.01 7.09
CA PHE A 28 7.87 6.62 7.38
C PHE A 28 8.97 6.14 6.44
N ILE A 29 8.85 4.93 5.90
CA ILE A 29 9.89 4.33 5.03
C ILE A 29 10.22 5.25 3.85
N ARG A 30 9.22 5.85 3.21
CA ARG A 30 9.42 6.67 2.01
C ARG A 30 10.18 7.99 2.25
N PRO A 31 9.75 8.85 3.19
CA PRO A 31 10.50 10.07 3.50
C PRO A 31 11.85 9.78 4.21
N MET A 32 12.03 8.58 4.76
CA MET A 32 13.30 8.15 5.36
C MET A 32 14.37 7.84 4.30
N LEU A 33 14.00 7.49 3.06
CA LEU A 33 14.94 7.05 2.02
C LEU A 33 16.07 8.04 1.75
N PRO A 34 15.83 9.35 1.52
CA PRO A 34 16.92 10.31 1.34
C PRO A 34 17.81 10.43 2.57
N VAL A 35 17.25 10.35 3.78
CA VAL A 35 18.01 10.43 5.03
C VAL A 35 18.93 9.23 5.20
N MET A 36 18.48 8.03 4.81
CA MET A 36 19.28 6.81 4.83
C MET A 36 20.34 6.84 3.72
N ALA A 37 19.98 7.31 2.52
CA ALA A 37 20.90 7.45 1.41
C ALA A 37 22.08 8.35 1.77
N ASP A 38 21.82 9.48 2.42
CA ASP A 38 22.86 10.39 2.90
C ASP A 38 23.67 9.77 4.05
N LYS A 39 23.01 9.26 5.11
CA LYS A 39 23.67 8.70 6.31
C LYS A 39 24.64 7.56 5.99
N PHE A 40 24.34 6.70 5.03
CA PHE A 40 25.11 5.50 4.70
C PHE A 40 25.74 5.55 3.31
N SER A 41 25.66 6.70 2.62
CA SER A 41 26.17 6.87 1.24
C SER A 41 25.64 5.77 0.30
N LEU A 42 24.32 5.52 0.36
CA LEU A 42 23.70 4.42 -0.39
C LEU A 42 23.63 4.72 -1.88
N SER A 43 23.89 3.70 -2.70
CA SER A 43 23.52 3.71 -4.11
C SER A 43 21.98 3.66 -4.29
N LEU A 44 21.49 4.04 -5.46
CA LEU A 44 20.05 3.94 -5.76
C LEU A 44 19.57 2.49 -5.81
N THR A 45 20.46 1.56 -6.16
CA THR A 45 20.22 0.11 -6.00
C THR A 45 19.89 -0.23 -4.55
N GLN A 46 20.69 0.25 -3.60
CA GLN A 46 20.47 0.01 -2.17
C GLN A 46 19.19 0.71 -1.64
N VAL A 47 18.89 1.91 -2.14
CA VAL A 47 17.60 2.57 -1.87
C VAL A 47 16.43 1.70 -2.38
N GLY A 48 16.55 1.16 -3.59
CA GLY A 48 15.60 0.20 -4.15
C GLY A 48 15.47 -1.08 -3.32
N MET A 49 16.59 -1.57 -2.72
CA MET A 49 16.56 -2.73 -1.80
C MET A 49 15.70 -2.46 -0.56
N ILE A 50 15.78 -1.25 0.03
CA ILE A 50 14.95 -0.88 1.19
C ILE A 50 13.47 -1.05 0.85
N THR A 51 13.03 -0.47 -0.24
CA THR A 51 11.61 -0.52 -0.63
C THR A 51 11.20 -1.88 -1.19
N GLY A 52 12.12 -2.58 -1.84
CA GLY A 52 11.94 -3.97 -2.29
C GLY A 52 11.66 -4.92 -1.12
N VAL A 53 12.52 -4.88 -0.10
CA VAL A 53 12.36 -5.68 1.13
C VAL A 53 11.05 -5.30 1.84
N ALA A 54 10.76 -4.01 2.00
CA ALA A 54 9.53 -3.55 2.64
C ALA A 54 8.28 -4.12 1.93
N THR A 55 8.23 -3.98 0.60
CA THR A 55 7.07 -4.39 -0.19
C THR A 55 6.95 -5.91 -0.29
N PHE A 56 8.07 -6.62 -0.43
CA PHE A 56 8.11 -8.09 -0.40
C PHE A 56 7.52 -8.63 0.91
N MET A 57 8.00 -8.12 2.04
CA MET A 57 7.55 -8.56 3.37
C MET A 57 6.10 -8.18 3.66
N ALA A 58 5.64 -7.02 3.19
CA ALA A 58 4.27 -6.56 3.43
C ALA A 58 3.23 -7.31 2.59
N PHE A 59 3.54 -7.67 1.33
CA PHE A 59 2.53 -8.13 0.37
C PHE A 59 2.72 -9.58 -0.08
N LEU A 60 3.94 -10.04 -0.39
CA LEU A 60 4.14 -11.40 -0.86
C LEU A 60 3.99 -12.44 0.25
N ILE A 61 4.34 -12.07 1.48
CA ILE A 61 4.21 -12.96 2.65
C ILE A 61 2.79 -12.93 3.25
N GLN A 62 1.98 -11.92 2.90
CA GLN A 62 0.62 -11.74 3.43
C GLN A 62 -0.29 -12.98 3.36
N PRO A 63 -0.31 -13.79 2.28
CA PRO A 63 -1.12 -15.01 2.23
C PRO A 63 -0.78 -16.04 3.32
N VAL A 64 0.50 -16.13 3.71
CA VAL A 64 0.96 -17.02 4.78
C VAL A 64 0.35 -16.60 6.12
N PHE A 65 0.39 -15.32 6.43
CA PHE A 65 -0.21 -14.79 7.67
C PHE A 65 -1.73 -14.79 7.65
N GLY A 66 -2.36 -14.61 6.50
CA GLY A 66 -3.79 -14.83 6.33
C GLY A 66 -4.21 -16.25 6.70
N TYR A 67 -3.47 -17.25 6.22
CA TYR A 67 -3.68 -18.65 6.60
C TYR A 67 -3.45 -18.92 8.10
N LEU A 68 -2.40 -18.32 8.69
CA LEU A 68 -2.12 -18.45 10.12
C LEU A 68 -3.21 -17.78 10.97
N ALA A 69 -3.72 -16.62 10.54
CA ALA A 69 -4.80 -15.92 11.22
C ALA A 69 -6.12 -16.69 11.24
N ASP A 70 -6.39 -17.47 10.18
CA ASP A 70 -7.57 -18.35 10.12
C ASP A 70 -7.45 -19.57 11.04
N ARG A 71 -6.23 -19.93 11.46
CA ARG A 71 -5.95 -21.15 12.25
C ARG A 71 -5.74 -20.86 13.74
N TYR A 72 -5.22 -19.68 14.10
CA TYR A 72 -4.81 -19.35 15.47
C TYR A 72 -5.64 -18.19 16.05
N ARG A 73 -5.38 -17.89 17.32
CA ARG A 73 -6.08 -16.80 18.05
C ARG A 73 -5.83 -15.44 17.38
N THR A 74 -6.80 -15.00 16.63
CA THR A 74 -6.76 -13.80 15.78
C THR A 74 -6.37 -12.54 16.54
N ARG A 75 -6.85 -12.35 17.77
CA ARG A 75 -6.53 -11.16 18.60
C ARG A 75 -5.05 -11.02 18.88
N LEU A 76 -4.37 -12.11 19.30
CA LEU A 76 -2.95 -12.07 19.64
C LEU A 76 -2.09 -11.81 18.39
N ILE A 77 -2.39 -12.47 17.29
CA ILE A 77 -1.71 -12.26 15.99
C ILE A 77 -1.84 -10.81 15.56
N LEU A 78 -3.05 -10.23 15.64
CA LEU A 78 -3.32 -8.85 15.30
C LEU A 78 -2.51 -7.86 16.14
N LEU A 79 -2.51 -8.03 17.46
CA LEU A 79 -1.80 -7.15 18.40
C LEU A 79 -0.29 -7.22 18.23
N ILE A 80 0.29 -8.43 18.16
CA ILE A 80 1.73 -8.61 17.93
C ILE A 80 2.12 -8.03 16.57
N GLY A 81 1.35 -8.33 15.52
CA GLY A 81 1.60 -7.81 14.19
C GLY A 81 1.71 -6.28 14.18
N SER A 82 0.70 -5.58 14.68
CA SER A 82 0.71 -4.11 14.70
C SER A 82 1.84 -3.52 15.56
N PHE A 83 2.22 -4.19 16.64
CA PHE A 83 3.26 -3.71 17.55
C PHE A 83 4.68 -3.84 16.97
N VAL A 84 4.96 -4.92 16.23
CA VAL A 84 6.27 -5.12 15.57
C VAL A 84 6.60 -3.96 14.63
N GLY A 85 5.65 -3.48 13.83
CA GLY A 85 5.85 -2.33 12.95
C GLY A 85 6.15 -1.04 13.71
N ALA A 86 5.40 -0.80 14.79
CA ALA A 86 5.55 0.39 15.64
C ALA A 86 6.87 0.43 16.42
N ILE A 87 7.55 -0.71 16.58
CA ILE A 87 8.90 -0.80 17.18
C ILE A 87 9.97 -0.71 16.09
N CYS A 88 9.93 -1.62 15.11
CA CYS A 88 11.03 -1.81 14.17
C CYS A 88 11.25 -0.59 13.27
N ILE A 89 10.19 0.07 12.79
CA ILE A 89 10.35 1.22 11.90
C ILE A 89 11.02 2.42 12.60
N PRO A 90 10.60 2.86 13.81
CA PRO A 90 11.30 3.93 14.50
C PRO A 90 12.75 3.58 14.89
N LEU A 91 13.05 2.30 15.22
CA LEU A 91 14.41 1.87 15.55
C LEU A 91 15.41 2.01 14.41
N VAL A 92 14.95 2.12 13.17
CA VAL A 92 15.82 2.44 12.01
C VAL A 92 16.62 3.73 12.25
N GLY A 93 16.08 4.67 13.02
CA GLY A 93 16.74 5.95 13.34
C GLY A 93 18.12 5.79 13.99
N ILE A 94 18.32 4.72 14.75
CA ILE A 94 19.58 4.41 15.45
C ILE A 94 20.36 3.23 14.82
N ALA A 95 19.94 2.75 13.65
CA ALA A 95 20.63 1.66 12.97
C ALA A 95 22.11 2.03 12.75
N PRO A 96 23.06 1.14 13.12
CA PRO A 96 24.49 1.43 13.01
C PRO A 96 25.04 1.21 11.59
N TYR A 97 24.42 0.36 10.77
CA TYR A 97 24.83 0.06 9.40
C TYR A 97 23.65 -0.43 8.56
N PHE A 98 23.80 -0.39 7.24
CA PHE A 98 22.74 -0.66 6.27
C PHE A 98 22.04 -2.02 6.44
N GLY A 99 22.76 -3.08 6.79
CA GLY A 99 22.16 -4.41 7.03
C GLY A 99 21.10 -4.40 8.14
N ILE A 100 21.31 -3.60 9.21
CA ILE A 100 20.32 -3.43 10.29
C ILE A 100 19.12 -2.61 9.79
N VAL A 101 19.33 -1.63 8.89
CA VAL A 101 18.21 -0.92 8.26
C VAL A 101 17.31 -1.90 7.51
N LEU A 102 17.88 -2.77 6.66
CA LEU A 102 17.13 -3.78 5.92
C LEU A 102 16.40 -4.76 6.85
N LEU A 103 17.06 -5.21 7.91
CA LEU A 103 16.46 -6.12 8.90
C LEU A 103 15.27 -5.46 9.61
N LEU A 104 15.44 -4.25 10.13
CA LEU A 104 14.39 -3.54 10.86
C LEU A 104 13.21 -3.17 9.95
N ILE A 105 13.47 -2.73 8.72
CA ILE A 105 12.43 -2.46 7.73
C ILE A 105 11.72 -3.74 7.32
N GLY A 106 12.45 -4.84 7.10
CA GLY A 106 11.86 -6.13 6.77
C GLY A 106 10.95 -6.63 7.89
N LEU A 107 11.45 -6.68 9.14
CA LEU A 107 10.65 -7.06 10.31
C LEU A 107 9.46 -6.11 10.52
N GLY A 108 9.70 -4.80 10.40
CA GLY A 108 8.63 -3.82 10.52
C GLY A 108 7.54 -4.00 9.46
N SER A 109 7.92 -4.35 8.23
CA SER A 109 6.96 -4.53 7.13
C SER A 109 6.19 -5.85 7.18
N ILE A 110 6.73 -6.89 7.82
CA ILE A 110 5.96 -8.11 8.14
C ILE A 110 4.71 -7.77 8.97
N SER A 111 4.75 -6.73 9.79
CA SER A 111 3.59 -6.28 10.55
C SER A 111 2.37 -6.06 9.66
N SER A 112 2.58 -5.42 8.51
CA SER A 112 1.52 -5.17 7.51
C SER A 112 0.92 -6.48 6.99
N ALA A 113 1.76 -7.47 6.66
CA ALA A 113 1.30 -8.80 6.25
C ALA A 113 0.47 -9.52 7.32
N ILE A 114 0.78 -9.28 8.59
CA ILE A 114 0.09 -9.91 9.72
C ILE A 114 -1.25 -9.22 10.03
N TYR A 115 -1.25 -7.89 10.20
CA TYR A 115 -2.45 -7.23 10.74
C TYR A 115 -3.53 -6.98 9.69
N HIS A 116 -3.19 -6.74 8.43
CA HIS A 116 -4.20 -6.43 7.40
C HIS A 116 -5.26 -7.53 7.21
N PRO A 117 -4.88 -8.80 6.89
CA PRO A 117 -5.88 -9.84 6.70
C PRO A 117 -6.62 -10.15 8.00
N THR A 118 -5.90 -10.15 9.13
CA THR A 118 -6.46 -10.45 10.44
C THR A 118 -7.49 -9.39 10.86
N ALA A 119 -7.16 -8.10 10.71
CA ALA A 119 -8.07 -7.00 11.03
C ALA A 119 -9.29 -6.98 10.12
N ALA A 120 -9.11 -7.18 8.80
CA ALA A 120 -10.22 -7.25 7.86
C ALA A 120 -11.22 -8.38 8.18
N GLY A 121 -10.71 -9.54 8.60
CA GLY A 121 -11.54 -10.64 9.10
C GLY A 121 -12.33 -10.25 10.34
N MET A 122 -11.69 -9.59 11.31
CA MET A 122 -12.34 -9.09 12.53
C MET A 122 -13.37 -7.99 12.25
N VAL A 123 -13.11 -7.08 11.28
CA VAL A 123 -14.11 -6.09 10.87
C VAL A 123 -15.39 -6.79 10.44
N SER A 124 -15.29 -7.81 9.57
CA SER A 124 -16.44 -8.56 9.09
C SER A 124 -17.21 -9.25 10.24
N ALA A 125 -16.50 -9.78 11.24
CA ALA A 125 -17.12 -10.43 12.42
C ALA A 125 -17.88 -9.46 13.34
N HIS A 126 -17.44 -8.18 13.43
CA HIS A 126 -18.00 -7.19 14.35
C HIS A 126 -18.92 -6.15 13.68
N ALA A 127 -19.06 -6.21 12.35
CA ALA A 127 -19.81 -5.23 11.55
C ALA A 127 -21.33 -5.39 11.62
N GLY A 128 -21.84 -6.53 12.10
CA GLY A 128 -23.26 -6.85 12.05
C GLY A 128 -23.80 -6.74 10.61
N ARG A 129 -24.89 -6.00 10.42
CA ARG A 129 -25.50 -5.78 9.09
C ARG A 129 -24.81 -4.70 8.26
N ARG A 130 -23.81 -3.97 8.78
CA ARG A 130 -23.18 -2.81 8.14
C ARG A 130 -21.73 -3.08 7.74
N THR A 131 -21.46 -4.23 7.13
CA THR A 131 -20.09 -4.64 6.76
C THR A 131 -19.40 -3.64 5.82
N GLY A 132 -20.12 -3.11 4.82
CA GLY A 132 -19.56 -2.10 3.91
C GLY A 132 -19.08 -0.83 4.63
N LEU A 133 -19.94 -0.25 5.50
CA LEU A 133 -19.58 0.94 6.28
C LEU A 133 -18.40 0.65 7.22
N SER A 134 -18.40 -0.50 7.89
CA SER A 134 -17.33 -0.88 8.81
C SER A 134 -15.98 -1.07 8.09
N MET A 135 -15.98 -1.67 6.91
CA MET A 135 -14.80 -1.80 6.05
C MET A 135 -14.31 -0.44 5.54
N SER A 136 -15.23 0.49 5.22
CA SER A 136 -14.85 1.86 4.84
C SER A 136 -14.19 2.62 5.98
N ILE A 137 -14.71 2.50 7.21
CA ILE A 137 -14.10 3.11 8.40
C ILE A 137 -12.71 2.50 8.65
N PHE A 138 -12.58 1.18 8.55
CA PHE A 138 -11.30 0.51 8.65
C PHE A 138 -10.30 1.01 7.59
N GLY A 139 -10.71 1.08 6.32
CA GLY A 139 -9.88 1.57 5.22
C GLY A 139 -9.46 3.03 5.38
N LEU A 140 -10.35 3.88 5.93
CA LEU A 140 -10.03 5.28 6.25
C LEU A 140 -8.86 5.38 7.23
N GLY A 141 -8.75 4.46 8.20
CA GLY A 141 -7.61 4.40 9.13
C GLY A 141 -6.28 4.31 8.39
N GLY A 142 -6.13 3.33 7.51
CA GLY A 142 -4.89 3.15 6.72
C GLY A 142 -4.59 4.35 5.82
N THR A 143 -5.60 4.85 5.09
CA THR A 143 -5.43 6.04 4.25
C THR A 143 -4.95 7.26 5.04
N MET A 144 -5.52 7.52 6.23
CA MET A 144 -5.06 8.59 7.11
C MET A 144 -3.63 8.36 7.61
N GLY A 145 -3.27 7.12 7.94
CA GLY A 145 -1.90 6.75 8.32
C GLY A 145 -0.88 7.10 7.25
N PHE A 146 -1.10 6.65 6.02
CA PHE A 146 -0.23 6.95 4.87
C PHE A 146 -0.23 8.42 4.46
N THR A 147 -1.30 9.16 4.74
CA THR A 147 -1.38 10.60 4.43
C THR A 147 -0.64 11.45 5.46
N ILE A 148 -0.82 11.17 6.75
CA ILE A 148 -0.29 11.99 7.84
C ILE A 148 1.17 11.63 8.16
N GLY A 149 1.51 10.35 8.07
CA GLY A 149 2.81 9.86 8.52
C GLY A 149 4.02 10.47 7.84
N PRO A 150 4.07 10.67 6.50
CA PRO A 150 5.22 11.29 5.85
C PRO A 150 5.53 12.71 6.34
N ILE A 151 4.50 13.52 6.57
CA ILE A 151 4.67 14.89 7.11
C ILE A 151 5.13 14.85 8.57
N VAL A 152 4.54 13.96 9.37
CA VAL A 152 4.92 13.79 10.79
C VAL A 152 6.36 13.30 10.90
N PHE A 153 6.76 12.28 10.13
CA PHE A 153 8.14 11.83 10.08
C PHE A 153 9.09 12.96 9.72
N ALA A 154 8.80 13.69 8.64
CA ALA A 154 9.65 14.77 8.14
C ALA A 154 9.79 15.89 9.18
N GLY A 155 8.69 16.34 9.75
CA GLY A 155 8.71 17.35 10.82
C GLY A 155 9.47 16.86 12.05
N TYR A 156 9.19 15.62 12.52
CA TYR A 156 9.86 15.04 13.67
C TYR A 156 11.38 14.98 13.48
N VAL A 157 11.85 14.46 12.35
CA VAL A 157 13.29 14.34 12.07
C VAL A 157 13.94 15.70 11.87
N THR A 158 13.25 16.67 11.28
CA THR A 158 13.76 18.03 11.11
C THR A 158 13.96 18.74 12.45
N PHE A 159 13.03 18.60 13.41
CA PHE A 159 13.10 19.31 14.69
C PHE A 159 13.94 18.58 15.74
N TRP A 160 13.87 17.23 15.81
CA TRP A 160 14.52 16.46 16.88
C TRP A 160 15.66 15.56 16.41
N GLY A 161 15.85 15.43 15.11
CA GLY A 161 16.86 14.59 14.50
C GLY A 161 16.47 13.11 14.42
N LEU A 162 17.11 12.41 13.50
CA LEU A 162 16.84 10.99 13.21
C LEU A 162 17.09 10.08 14.41
N HIS A 163 18.12 10.35 15.22
CA HIS A 163 18.51 9.54 16.37
C HIS A 163 17.45 9.48 17.48
N ARG A 164 16.51 10.44 17.51
CA ARG A 164 15.39 10.44 18.45
C ARG A 164 14.14 9.74 17.94
N LEU A 165 14.14 9.26 16.70
CA LEU A 165 13.01 8.54 16.11
C LEU A 165 12.53 7.36 16.98
N PRO A 166 13.40 6.59 17.67
CA PRO A 166 12.98 5.52 18.56
C PRO A 166 12.02 5.93 19.68
N TYR A 167 11.99 7.20 20.09
CA TYR A 167 11.01 7.64 21.10
C TYR A 167 9.55 7.51 20.62
N LEU A 168 9.31 7.48 19.30
CA LEU A 168 7.99 7.21 18.77
C LEU A 168 7.50 5.78 19.03
N THR A 169 8.38 4.85 19.42
CA THR A 169 7.95 3.53 19.90
C THR A 169 7.06 3.63 21.14
N LEU A 170 7.25 4.67 21.98
CA LEU A 170 6.40 4.92 23.14
C LEU A 170 4.95 5.21 22.72
N LEU A 171 4.75 5.93 21.61
CA LEU A 171 3.42 6.13 21.02
C LEU A 171 2.84 4.78 20.57
N GLY A 172 3.64 3.97 19.90
CA GLY A 172 3.25 2.61 19.51
C GLY A 172 2.85 1.73 20.68
N LEU A 173 3.63 1.79 21.79
CA LEU A 173 3.32 1.06 23.03
C LEU A 173 2.03 1.55 23.67
N LEU A 174 1.80 2.86 23.74
CA LEU A 174 0.57 3.44 24.28
C LEU A 174 -0.65 2.97 23.50
N VAL A 175 -0.56 3.00 22.17
CA VAL A 175 -1.66 2.52 21.30
C VAL A 175 -1.84 1.01 21.45
N PHE A 176 -0.75 0.23 21.58
CA PHE A 176 -0.83 -1.21 21.83
C PHE A 176 -1.60 -1.52 23.12
N ILE A 177 -1.28 -0.83 24.23
CA ILE A 177 -1.98 -1.00 25.53
C ILE A 177 -3.47 -0.66 25.35
N LEU A 178 -3.80 0.44 24.69
CA LEU A 178 -5.17 0.85 24.40
C LEU A 178 -5.90 -0.23 23.60
N LEU A 179 -5.29 -0.75 22.56
CA LEU A 179 -5.87 -1.79 21.70
C LEU A 179 -6.02 -3.11 22.43
N PHE A 180 -5.08 -3.45 23.31
CA PHE A 180 -5.20 -4.64 24.15
C PHE A 180 -6.45 -4.61 25.03
N VAL A 181 -6.89 -3.43 25.46
CA VAL A 181 -8.12 -3.26 26.25
C VAL A 181 -9.38 -3.22 25.37
N LEU A 182 -9.28 -2.58 24.19
CA LEU A 182 -10.47 -2.31 23.34
C LEU A 182 -10.87 -3.50 22.47
N ILE A 183 -9.91 -4.34 22.02
CA ILE A 183 -10.20 -5.46 21.14
C ILE A 183 -10.74 -6.64 21.94
N PRO A 184 -11.96 -7.11 21.65
CA PRO A 184 -12.52 -8.26 22.33
C PRO A 184 -11.70 -9.53 22.03
N ALA A 185 -11.61 -10.43 23.02
CA ALA A 185 -11.10 -11.77 22.78
C ALA A 185 -12.04 -12.48 21.81
N SER A 186 -11.55 -12.87 20.65
CA SER A 186 -12.30 -13.73 19.75
C SER A 186 -11.95 -15.18 20.07
N ASP A 187 -12.94 -15.97 20.43
CA ASP A 187 -12.80 -17.41 20.44
C ASP A 187 -12.70 -17.85 18.97
N GLY A 188 -11.53 -18.35 18.59
CA GLY A 188 -11.27 -18.73 17.21
C GLY A 188 -12.21 -19.86 16.77
N GLU A 189 -13.17 -19.57 15.93
CA GLU A 189 -13.86 -20.58 15.15
C GLU A 189 -12.85 -21.16 14.15
N SER A 190 -12.52 -22.44 14.33
CA SER A 190 -11.76 -23.24 13.37
C SER A 190 -12.51 -23.27 12.04
N ARG A 191 -12.12 -22.43 11.08
CA ARG A 191 -12.65 -22.50 9.73
C ARG A 191 -12.01 -23.64 8.97
N THR A 192 -12.85 -24.43 8.31
CA THR A 192 -12.50 -25.60 7.52
C THR A 192 -11.39 -25.28 6.52
N GLN A 193 -10.30 -26.01 6.55
CA GLN A 193 -9.20 -25.95 5.60
C GLN A 193 -9.69 -26.26 4.19
N ARG A 194 -9.68 -25.29 3.30
CA ARG A 194 -9.72 -25.56 1.86
C ARG A 194 -8.29 -25.64 1.35
N ASP A 195 -8.00 -26.61 0.51
CA ASP A 195 -6.75 -26.70 -0.21
C ASP A 195 -6.56 -25.46 -1.09
N PHE A 196 -5.47 -24.71 -0.85
CA PHE A 196 -5.19 -23.45 -1.54
C PHE A 196 -5.06 -23.63 -3.06
N ILE A 197 -4.38 -24.69 -3.50
CA ILE A 197 -4.13 -24.97 -4.92
C ILE A 197 -5.42 -25.41 -5.63
N GLY A 198 -6.24 -26.24 -4.98
CA GLY A 198 -7.54 -26.64 -5.50
C GLY A 198 -8.49 -25.44 -5.67
N SER A 199 -8.52 -24.55 -4.67
CA SER A 199 -9.29 -23.30 -4.71
C SER A 199 -8.83 -22.37 -5.83
N LEU A 200 -7.52 -22.29 -6.11
CA LEU A 200 -6.94 -21.49 -7.20
C LEU A 200 -7.45 -21.99 -8.57
N ARG A 201 -7.35 -23.30 -8.81
CA ARG A 201 -7.77 -23.91 -10.09
C ARG A 201 -9.28 -23.76 -10.33
N GLU A 202 -10.08 -23.97 -9.29
CA GLU A 202 -11.54 -23.84 -9.36
C GLU A 202 -11.97 -22.38 -9.60
N SER A 203 -11.30 -21.44 -8.96
CA SER A 203 -11.67 -20.02 -8.99
C SER A 203 -11.24 -19.30 -10.25
N ILE A 204 -10.10 -19.66 -10.86
CA ILE A 204 -9.46 -18.91 -11.94
C ILE A 204 -9.40 -19.71 -13.25
N GLY A 205 -9.50 -21.05 -13.21
CA GLY A 205 -9.20 -21.91 -14.37
C GLY A 205 -9.92 -21.53 -15.67
N GLY A 206 -11.20 -21.14 -15.60
CA GLY A 206 -11.98 -20.70 -16.77
C GLY A 206 -11.78 -19.22 -17.16
N VAL A 207 -11.21 -18.39 -16.28
CA VAL A 207 -11.11 -16.93 -16.46
C VAL A 207 -9.69 -16.40 -16.27
N TRP A 208 -8.69 -17.25 -16.37
CA TRP A 208 -7.29 -16.90 -16.10
C TRP A 208 -6.77 -15.78 -17.03
N LYS A 209 -7.16 -15.79 -18.33
CA LYS A 209 -6.72 -14.77 -19.29
C LYS A 209 -7.14 -13.34 -18.90
N PRO A 210 -8.45 -13.06 -18.62
CA PRO A 210 -8.87 -11.77 -18.06
C PRO A 210 -8.18 -11.42 -16.75
N VAL A 211 -7.99 -12.37 -15.84
CA VAL A 211 -7.34 -12.13 -14.54
C VAL A 211 -5.88 -11.73 -14.72
N VAL A 212 -5.12 -12.41 -15.59
CA VAL A 212 -3.73 -12.04 -15.92
C VAL A 212 -3.66 -10.66 -16.58
N MET A 213 -4.61 -10.31 -17.45
CA MET A 213 -4.66 -8.98 -18.07
C MET A 213 -4.90 -7.88 -17.03
N ILE A 214 -5.86 -8.08 -16.11
CA ILE A 214 -6.11 -7.13 -15.01
C ILE A 214 -4.87 -7.03 -14.11
N TRP A 215 -4.23 -8.16 -13.80
CA TRP A 215 -2.98 -8.17 -13.05
C TRP A 215 -1.87 -7.40 -13.75
N ALA A 216 -1.69 -7.55 -15.07
CA ALA A 216 -0.67 -6.83 -15.82
C ALA A 216 -0.90 -5.31 -15.80
N ILE A 217 -2.16 -4.86 -15.91
CA ILE A 217 -2.53 -3.45 -15.76
C ILE A 217 -2.24 -2.96 -14.33
N ALA A 218 -2.63 -3.75 -13.32
CA ALA A 218 -2.39 -3.43 -11.92
C ALA A 218 -0.88 -3.42 -11.58
N PHE A 219 -0.10 -4.35 -12.15
CA PHE A 219 1.36 -4.40 -12.03
C PHE A 219 2.02 -3.16 -12.66
N SER A 220 1.60 -2.75 -13.86
CA SER A 220 2.12 -1.55 -14.54
C SER A 220 1.92 -0.31 -13.67
N ARG A 221 0.73 -0.15 -13.07
CA ARG A 221 0.43 0.90 -12.10
C ARG A 221 1.31 0.79 -10.86
N ALA A 222 1.37 -0.42 -10.26
CA ALA A 222 2.10 -0.66 -9.02
C ALA A 222 3.61 -0.43 -9.18
N PHE A 223 4.19 -0.84 -10.30
CA PHE A 223 5.60 -0.63 -10.59
C PHE A 223 5.94 0.86 -10.70
N LEU A 224 5.14 1.63 -11.43
CA LEU A 224 5.32 3.07 -11.54
C LEU A 224 5.12 3.78 -10.19
N GLU A 225 4.09 3.42 -9.43
CA GLU A 225 3.84 3.94 -8.08
C GLU A 225 5.04 3.68 -7.17
N GLN A 226 5.55 2.43 -7.14
CA GLN A 226 6.70 2.07 -6.31
C GLN A 226 7.95 2.82 -6.73
N ALA A 227 8.21 2.98 -8.03
CA ALA A 227 9.36 3.73 -8.53
C ALA A 227 9.28 5.21 -8.16
N LEU A 228 8.12 5.84 -8.34
CA LEU A 228 7.91 7.24 -7.94
C LEU A 228 8.11 7.43 -6.43
N LEU A 229 7.43 6.62 -5.62
CA LEU A 229 7.51 6.73 -4.16
C LEU A 229 8.89 6.32 -3.60
N THR A 230 9.72 5.63 -4.37
CA THR A 230 11.09 5.27 -3.99
C THR A 230 12.09 6.35 -4.39
N PHE A 231 12.06 6.80 -5.63
CA PHE A 231 13.12 7.63 -6.19
C PHE A 231 12.81 9.14 -6.16
N MET A 232 11.53 9.56 -6.22
CA MET A 232 11.19 11.00 -6.11
C MET A 232 11.62 11.63 -4.78
N PRO A 233 11.45 10.99 -3.60
CA PRO A 233 11.99 11.51 -2.35
C PRO A 233 13.49 11.79 -2.40
N VAL A 234 14.26 10.86 -2.98
CA VAL A 234 15.73 10.98 -3.11
C VAL A 234 16.09 12.07 -4.12
N LEU A 235 15.42 12.10 -5.27
CA LEU A 235 15.63 13.15 -6.28
C LEU A 235 15.33 14.53 -5.71
N THR A 236 14.17 14.71 -5.09
CA THR A 236 13.74 15.99 -4.51
C THR A 236 14.71 16.48 -3.43
N ALA A 237 15.17 15.57 -2.56
CA ALA A 237 16.17 15.91 -1.54
C ALA A 237 17.54 16.27 -2.16
N SER A 238 17.99 15.57 -3.20
CA SER A 238 19.24 15.89 -3.90
C SER A 238 19.21 17.23 -4.64
N GLU A 239 18.02 17.74 -4.95
CA GLU A 239 17.77 19.08 -5.51
C GLU A 239 17.69 20.19 -4.46
N GLY A 240 17.94 19.86 -3.19
CA GLY A 240 17.99 20.82 -2.10
C GLY A 240 16.64 21.12 -1.43
N HIS A 241 15.58 20.36 -1.77
CA HIS A 241 14.31 20.49 -1.07
C HIS A 241 14.40 19.95 0.36
N SER A 242 13.72 20.61 1.30
CA SER A 242 13.69 20.19 2.69
C SER A 242 12.99 18.85 2.88
N LEU A 243 13.32 18.13 3.96
CA LEU A 243 12.65 16.88 4.31
C LEU A 243 11.13 17.08 4.49
N VAL A 244 10.71 18.24 5.00
CA VAL A 244 9.28 18.60 5.11
C VAL A 244 8.61 18.71 3.74
N SER A 245 9.32 19.28 2.74
CA SER A 245 8.85 19.31 1.35
C SER A 245 8.66 17.91 0.80
N VAL A 246 9.63 17.00 1.03
CA VAL A 246 9.54 15.59 0.65
C VAL A 246 8.33 14.90 1.31
N GLY A 247 8.14 15.09 2.62
CA GLY A 247 7.00 14.55 3.35
C GLY A 247 5.67 15.07 2.81
N SER A 248 5.58 16.38 2.55
CA SER A 248 4.37 17.02 2.01
C SER A 248 4.02 16.50 0.60
N MET A 249 5.01 16.33 -0.25
CA MET A 249 4.87 15.77 -1.59
C MET A 249 4.29 14.34 -1.54
N LEU A 250 4.83 13.48 -0.68
CA LEU A 250 4.36 12.10 -0.50
C LEU A 250 2.92 12.06 0.04
N SER A 251 2.61 12.93 0.99
CA SER A 251 1.26 13.05 1.55
C SER A 251 0.25 13.53 0.50
N LEU A 252 0.60 14.52 -0.32
CA LEU A 252 -0.28 15.02 -1.38
C LEU A 252 -0.51 13.97 -2.47
N PHE A 253 0.51 13.18 -2.83
CA PHE A 253 0.34 12.04 -3.73
C PHE A 253 -0.71 11.05 -3.18
N THR A 254 -0.62 10.72 -1.89
CA THR A 254 -1.57 9.80 -1.23
C THR A 254 -2.97 10.41 -1.14
N VAL A 255 -3.10 11.70 -0.83
CA VAL A 255 -4.38 12.42 -0.83
C VAL A 255 -5.01 12.38 -2.22
N GLY A 256 -4.24 12.65 -3.28
CA GLY A 256 -4.71 12.54 -4.66
C GLY A 256 -5.28 11.17 -4.97
N GLY A 257 -4.56 10.10 -4.59
CA GLY A 257 -5.01 8.72 -4.72
C GLY A 257 -6.30 8.42 -3.94
N SER A 258 -6.42 8.96 -2.73
CA SER A 258 -7.60 8.77 -1.88
C SER A 258 -8.85 9.44 -2.46
N VAL A 259 -8.70 10.65 -2.96
CA VAL A 259 -9.78 11.37 -3.65
C VAL A 259 -10.19 10.63 -4.92
N SER A 260 -9.19 10.16 -5.69
CA SER A 260 -9.44 9.43 -6.93
C SER A 260 -10.19 8.12 -6.72
N ALA A 261 -9.97 7.43 -5.59
CA ALA A 261 -10.67 6.20 -5.27
C ALA A 261 -12.20 6.38 -5.21
N ILE A 262 -12.65 7.50 -4.62
CA ILE A 262 -14.08 7.85 -4.54
C ILE A 262 -14.61 8.23 -5.93
N VAL A 263 -13.87 9.10 -6.64
CA VAL A 263 -14.27 9.60 -7.97
C VAL A 263 -14.31 8.47 -8.99
N SER A 264 -13.26 7.65 -9.06
CA SER A 264 -13.15 6.56 -10.03
C SER A 264 -14.17 5.45 -9.77
N GLY A 265 -14.44 5.12 -8.49
CA GLY A 265 -15.47 4.16 -8.14
C GLY A 265 -16.85 4.59 -8.67
N HIS A 266 -17.22 5.86 -8.46
CA HIS A 266 -18.47 6.42 -8.97
C HIS A 266 -18.53 6.48 -10.50
N LEU A 267 -17.42 6.88 -11.14
CA LEU A 267 -17.33 6.95 -12.60
C LEU A 267 -17.44 5.58 -13.26
N VAL A 268 -16.79 4.55 -12.69
CA VAL A 268 -16.86 3.18 -13.21
C VAL A 268 -18.29 2.65 -13.24
N ASP A 269 -19.10 2.99 -12.25
CA ASP A 269 -20.51 2.57 -12.20
C ASP A 269 -21.37 3.28 -13.24
N ARG A 270 -20.96 4.48 -13.71
CA ARG A 270 -21.69 5.27 -14.71
C ARG A 270 -21.26 5.04 -16.15
N ILE A 271 -19.95 5.02 -16.41
CA ILE A 271 -19.37 4.99 -17.75
C ILE A 271 -18.55 3.73 -18.04
N GLY A 272 -18.44 2.79 -17.08
CA GLY A 272 -17.70 1.53 -17.22
C GLY A 272 -16.21 1.65 -16.91
N TYR A 273 -15.53 0.49 -16.90
CA TYR A 273 -14.12 0.39 -16.50
C TYR A 273 -13.15 0.96 -17.53
N LYS A 274 -13.36 0.66 -18.84
CA LYS A 274 -12.43 1.06 -19.91
C LYS A 274 -12.21 2.56 -20.01
N PRO A 275 -13.26 3.43 -20.08
CA PRO A 275 -13.06 4.87 -20.16
C PRO A 275 -12.30 5.43 -18.96
N VAL A 276 -12.64 4.95 -17.75
CA VAL A 276 -11.98 5.40 -16.51
C VAL A 276 -10.49 5.01 -16.51
N TYR A 277 -10.17 3.77 -16.90
CA TYR A 277 -8.79 3.29 -16.97
C TYR A 277 -8.00 4.03 -18.05
N PHE A 278 -8.61 4.22 -19.23
CA PHE A 278 -7.98 4.93 -20.33
C PHE A 278 -7.62 6.36 -19.91
N CYS A 279 -8.57 7.13 -19.39
CA CYS A 279 -8.32 8.49 -18.90
C CYS A 279 -7.27 8.52 -17.79
N SER A 280 -7.36 7.60 -16.83
CA SER A 280 -6.42 7.48 -15.72
C SER A 280 -4.98 7.28 -16.23
N PHE A 281 -4.75 6.30 -17.08
CA PHE A 281 -3.41 5.97 -17.56
C PHE A 281 -2.89 7.01 -18.57
N ALA A 282 -3.74 7.53 -19.45
CA ALA A 282 -3.35 8.57 -20.41
C ALA A 282 -2.93 9.87 -19.70
N LEU A 283 -3.67 10.28 -18.65
CA LEU A 283 -3.38 11.51 -17.92
C LEU A 283 -2.31 11.35 -16.84
N SER A 284 -2.07 10.14 -16.32
CA SER A 284 -1.01 9.91 -15.33
C SER A 284 0.38 10.21 -15.91
N SER A 285 0.68 9.80 -17.16
CA SER A 285 2.00 10.00 -17.78
C SER A 285 2.40 11.47 -17.89
N PRO A 286 1.60 12.39 -18.45
CA PRO A 286 1.95 13.82 -18.50
C PRO A 286 2.05 14.44 -17.11
N CYS A 287 1.16 14.07 -16.16
CA CYS A 287 1.25 14.58 -14.79
C CYS A 287 2.56 14.14 -14.10
N ILE A 288 2.97 12.89 -14.30
CA ILE A 288 4.22 12.36 -13.74
C ILE A 288 5.44 13.01 -14.37
N LEU A 289 5.44 13.22 -15.68
CA LEU A 289 6.52 13.94 -16.35
C LEU A 289 6.65 15.37 -15.83
N LEU A 290 5.54 16.07 -15.64
CA LEU A 290 5.53 17.40 -15.01
C LEU A 290 5.94 17.34 -13.53
N PHE A 291 5.61 16.26 -12.81
CA PHE A 291 6.05 16.04 -11.43
C PHE A 291 7.56 15.87 -11.32
N ILE A 292 8.18 15.08 -12.19
CA ILE A 292 9.64 14.85 -12.23
C ILE A 292 10.42 16.17 -12.51
N HIS A 293 9.78 17.12 -13.18
CA HIS A 293 10.36 18.43 -13.52
C HIS A 293 9.76 19.58 -12.71
N GLY A 294 8.89 19.28 -11.76
CA GLY A 294 8.21 20.30 -10.97
C GLY A 294 9.15 21.00 -10.01
N SER A 295 9.00 22.31 -9.90
CA SER A 295 9.65 23.16 -8.89
C SER A 295 8.60 23.95 -8.14
N GLU A 296 8.92 24.41 -6.95
CA GLU A 296 8.05 25.23 -6.11
C GLU A 296 6.65 24.59 -5.91
N TRP A 297 5.57 25.38 -6.08
CA TRP A 297 4.20 24.92 -5.93
C TRP A 297 3.79 23.84 -6.96
N LYS A 298 4.44 23.84 -8.16
CA LYS A 298 4.15 22.85 -9.22
C LYS A 298 4.50 21.43 -8.77
N LEU A 299 5.56 21.26 -7.99
CA LEU A 299 5.94 19.98 -7.41
C LEU A 299 4.77 19.37 -6.62
N TYR A 300 4.14 20.15 -5.76
CA TYR A 300 3.04 19.68 -4.90
C TYR A 300 1.75 19.43 -5.68
N ALA A 301 1.41 20.33 -6.60
CA ALA A 301 0.23 20.18 -7.45
C ALA A 301 0.34 18.92 -8.34
N MET A 302 1.53 18.69 -8.93
CA MET A 302 1.76 17.52 -9.78
C MET A 302 1.90 16.24 -8.97
N ALA A 303 2.39 16.28 -7.73
CA ALA A 303 2.34 15.15 -6.82
C ALA A 303 0.89 14.69 -6.58
N PHE A 304 -0.01 15.63 -6.24
CA PHE A 304 -1.43 15.35 -6.06
C PHE A 304 -2.07 14.78 -7.33
N LEU A 305 -1.87 15.42 -8.50
CA LEU A 305 -2.45 14.98 -9.77
C LEU A 305 -1.90 13.62 -10.22
N SER A 306 -0.59 13.38 -10.03
CA SER A 306 0.02 12.08 -10.31
C SER A 306 -0.59 10.97 -9.46
N GLY A 307 -0.76 11.21 -8.16
CA GLY A 307 -1.47 10.29 -7.27
C GLY A 307 -2.92 10.10 -7.68
N PHE A 308 -3.63 11.18 -7.99
CA PHE A 308 -5.03 11.14 -8.41
C PHE A 308 -5.23 10.27 -9.66
N PHE A 309 -4.49 10.52 -10.73
CA PHE A 309 -4.68 9.75 -11.97
C PHE A 309 -4.10 8.35 -11.86
N LEU A 310 -2.91 8.16 -11.29
CA LEU A 310 -2.28 6.85 -11.23
C LEU A 310 -3.06 5.86 -10.36
N LEU A 311 -3.57 6.30 -9.20
CA LEU A 311 -4.25 5.42 -8.24
C LEU A 311 -5.75 5.23 -8.51
N ALA A 312 -6.32 5.95 -9.49
CA ALA A 312 -7.74 5.85 -9.85
C ALA A 312 -8.17 4.43 -10.28
N THR A 313 -7.24 3.59 -10.75
CA THR A 313 -7.55 2.22 -11.17
C THR A 313 -7.42 1.18 -10.05
N LEU A 314 -6.88 1.53 -8.89
CA LEU A 314 -6.55 0.57 -7.83
C LEU A 314 -7.77 -0.25 -7.37
N PHE A 315 -8.79 0.41 -6.84
CA PHE A 315 -9.99 -0.27 -6.35
C PHE A 315 -10.90 -0.78 -7.48
N PRO A 316 -11.10 -0.04 -8.59
CA PRO A 316 -11.80 -0.58 -9.74
C PRO A 316 -11.19 -1.87 -10.32
N ALA A 317 -9.85 -2.03 -10.29
CA ALA A 317 -9.22 -3.27 -10.75
C ALA A 317 -9.63 -4.48 -9.89
N VAL A 318 -9.68 -4.30 -8.58
CA VAL A 318 -10.16 -5.34 -7.66
C VAL A 318 -11.63 -5.66 -7.91
N ALA A 319 -12.47 -4.64 -8.04
CA ALA A 319 -13.90 -4.84 -8.27
C ALA A 319 -14.16 -5.56 -9.61
N LEU A 320 -13.41 -5.21 -10.66
CA LEU A 320 -13.49 -5.88 -11.96
C LEU A 320 -13.08 -7.36 -11.86
N ALA A 321 -11.93 -7.64 -11.20
CA ALA A 321 -11.45 -8.99 -11.01
C ALA A 321 -12.45 -9.87 -10.22
N GLN A 322 -13.07 -9.31 -9.18
CA GLN A 322 -14.12 -10.00 -8.40
C GLN A 322 -15.41 -10.25 -9.19
N LYS A 323 -15.76 -9.36 -10.14
CA LYS A 323 -16.89 -9.58 -11.05
C LYS A 323 -16.60 -10.70 -12.05
N ILE A 324 -15.37 -10.81 -12.54
CA ILE A 324 -14.94 -11.84 -13.50
C ILE A 324 -14.78 -13.20 -12.82
N ALA A 325 -14.28 -13.25 -11.58
CA ALA A 325 -14.08 -14.48 -10.82
C ALA A 325 -14.90 -14.49 -9.51
N PRO A 326 -16.24 -14.61 -9.58
CA PRO A 326 -17.11 -14.47 -8.41
C PRO A 326 -16.93 -15.59 -7.37
N LYS A 327 -16.44 -16.78 -7.78
CA LYS A 327 -16.15 -17.90 -6.88
C LYS A 327 -14.85 -17.71 -6.08
N GLY A 328 -13.92 -16.85 -6.56
CA GLY A 328 -12.60 -16.65 -5.95
C GLY A 328 -12.29 -15.19 -5.61
N ARG A 329 -13.25 -14.42 -5.11
CA ARG A 329 -13.13 -12.98 -4.87
C ARG A 329 -11.91 -12.59 -4.03
N SER A 330 -11.66 -13.29 -2.93
CA SER A 330 -10.52 -13.02 -2.05
C SER A 330 -9.20 -13.30 -2.77
N LEU A 331 -9.13 -14.42 -3.49
CA LEU A 331 -7.94 -14.86 -4.22
C LEU A 331 -7.56 -13.88 -5.35
N VAL A 332 -8.53 -13.50 -6.19
CA VAL A 332 -8.24 -12.55 -7.29
C VAL A 332 -7.88 -11.17 -6.77
N SER A 333 -8.44 -10.75 -5.64
CA SER A 333 -8.03 -9.50 -4.97
C SER A 333 -6.58 -9.56 -4.51
N SER A 334 -6.14 -10.69 -3.95
CA SER A 334 -4.75 -10.91 -3.53
C SER A 334 -3.79 -10.93 -4.72
N ILE A 335 -4.20 -11.46 -5.87
CA ILE A 335 -3.41 -11.44 -7.10
C ILE A 335 -3.30 -10.00 -7.63
N VAL A 336 -4.40 -9.29 -7.73
CA VAL A 336 -4.43 -7.95 -8.32
C VAL A 336 -3.73 -6.90 -7.44
N ILE A 337 -3.81 -7.01 -6.13
CA ILE A 337 -3.13 -6.09 -5.21
C ILE A 337 -1.79 -6.67 -4.75
N GLY A 338 -1.83 -7.81 -4.04
CA GLY A 338 -0.68 -8.34 -3.34
C GLY A 338 0.44 -8.77 -4.28
N LEU A 339 0.11 -9.60 -5.30
CA LEU A 339 1.11 -10.06 -6.26
C LEU A 339 1.61 -8.90 -7.14
N ALA A 340 0.75 -7.95 -7.54
CA ALA A 340 1.18 -6.81 -8.35
C ALA A 340 2.14 -5.89 -7.57
N LEU A 341 1.79 -5.52 -6.33
CA LEU A 341 2.67 -4.71 -5.48
C LEU A 341 3.95 -5.46 -5.08
N GLY A 342 3.83 -6.74 -4.70
CA GLY A 342 4.96 -7.55 -4.30
C GLY A 342 5.99 -7.72 -5.42
N THR A 343 5.55 -8.04 -6.62
CA THR A 343 6.45 -8.16 -7.79
C THR A 343 7.03 -6.82 -8.20
N ALA A 344 6.25 -5.73 -8.15
CA ALA A 344 6.77 -4.38 -8.37
C ALA A 344 7.89 -4.03 -7.38
N GLY A 345 7.71 -4.36 -6.10
CA GLY A 345 8.73 -4.13 -5.08
C GLY A 345 10.04 -4.89 -5.34
N ILE A 346 9.97 -6.17 -5.72
CA ILE A 346 11.14 -6.99 -6.05
C ILE A 346 11.97 -6.35 -7.19
N LEU A 347 11.34 -5.64 -8.09
CA LEU A 347 12.02 -4.97 -9.21
C LEU A 347 12.64 -3.61 -8.85
N MET A 348 12.42 -3.09 -7.64
CA MET A 348 12.98 -1.78 -7.25
C MET A 348 14.52 -1.75 -7.19
N PRO A 349 15.24 -2.80 -6.73
CA PRO A 349 16.69 -2.82 -6.83
C PRO A 349 17.18 -2.75 -8.28
N LEU A 350 16.49 -3.41 -9.21
CA LEU A 350 16.83 -3.35 -10.64
C LEU A 350 16.60 -1.94 -11.21
N ALA A 351 15.47 -1.31 -10.88
CA ALA A 351 15.20 0.08 -11.25
C ALA A 351 16.25 1.03 -10.64
N GLY A 352 16.70 0.76 -9.41
CA GLY A 352 17.78 1.49 -8.75
C GLY A 352 19.13 1.31 -9.46
N MET A 353 19.47 0.10 -9.87
CA MET A 353 20.69 -0.17 -10.65
C MET A 353 20.71 0.59 -12.00
N MET A 354 19.57 0.65 -12.67
CA MET A 354 19.43 1.46 -13.88
C MET A 354 19.55 2.96 -13.55
N ALA A 355 19.02 3.40 -12.41
CA ALA A 355 19.11 4.79 -11.97
C ALA A 355 20.54 5.17 -11.53
N ASP A 356 21.33 4.24 -10.98
CA ASP A 356 22.77 4.44 -10.72
C ASP A 356 23.55 4.63 -12.03
N ALA A 357 23.18 3.89 -13.10
CA ALA A 357 23.87 3.96 -14.39
C ALA A 357 23.45 5.18 -15.24
N PHE A 358 22.18 5.54 -15.26
CA PHE A 358 21.61 6.53 -16.19
C PHE A 358 21.05 7.77 -15.51
N GLY A 359 21.03 7.81 -14.18
CA GLY A 359 20.46 8.87 -13.37
C GLY A 359 18.97 8.70 -13.07
N ILE A 360 18.55 9.18 -11.90
CA ILE A 360 17.15 9.05 -11.38
C ILE A 360 16.14 9.63 -12.38
N ARG A 361 16.38 10.85 -12.87
CA ARG A 361 15.46 11.53 -13.78
C ARG A 361 15.25 10.78 -15.09
N ALA A 362 16.31 10.22 -15.68
CA ALA A 362 16.23 9.47 -16.92
C ALA A 362 15.33 8.23 -16.74
N ILE A 363 15.55 7.47 -15.68
CA ILE A 363 14.77 6.27 -15.38
C ILE A 363 13.32 6.60 -15.06
N LEU A 364 13.05 7.61 -14.23
CA LEU A 364 11.68 8.03 -13.94
C LEU A 364 10.94 8.50 -15.20
N ARG A 365 11.63 9.20 -16.11
CA ARG A 365 11.04 9.58 -17.42
C ARG A 365 10.67 8.34 -18.24
N CYS A 366 11.57 7.36 -18.36
CA CYS A 366 11.28 6.13 -19.08
C CYS A 366 10.10 5.37 -18.49
N ILE A 367 10.08 5.22 -17.15
CA ILE A 367 9.02 4.52 -16.44
C ILE A 367 7.68 5.26 -16.55
N ALA A 368 7.68 6.61 -16.65
CA ALA A 368 6.47 7.42 -16.81
C ALA A 368 5.66 7.10 -18.09
N PHE A 369 6.27 6.44 -19.09
CA PHE A 369 5.59 6.00 -20.30
C PHE A 369 4.92 4.62 -20.17
N ILE A 370 5.17 3.87 -19.09
CA ILE A 370 4.55 2.56 -18.86
C ILE A 370 3.02 2.61 -18.91
N PRO A 371 2.33 3.61 -18.30
CA PRO A 371 0.88 3.71 -18.41
C PRO A 371 0.40 3.82 -19.86
N LEU A 372 1.10 4.56 -20.71
CA LEU A 372 0.73 4.67 -22.12
C LEU A 372 0.87 3.34 -22.85
N ALA A 373 1.91 2.55 -22.56
CA ALA A 373 2.03 1.20 -23.11
C ALA A 373 0.91 0.28 -22.60
N ALA A 374 0.49 0.44 -21.34
CA ALA A 374 -0.61 -0.34 -20.77
C ALA A 374 -2.00 0.00 -21.33
N LEU A 375 -2.16 1.13 -22.07
CA LEU A 375 -3.42 1.45 -22.79
C LEU A 375 -3.79 0.35 -23.78
N VAL A 376 -2.81 -0.32 -24.39
CA VAL A 376 -3.04 -1.47 -25.27
C VAL A 376 -3.76 -2.60 -24.52
N LEU A 377 -3.34 -2.90 -23.28
CA LEU A 377 -3.99 -3.92 -22.45
C LEU A 377 -5.42 -3.49 -22.08
N ILE A 378 -5.62 -2.20 -21.80
CA ILE A 378 -6.94 -1.64 -21.46
C ILE A 378 -7.91 -1.75 -22.65
N TYR A 379 -7.42 -1.55 -23.86
CA TYR A 379 -8.25 -1.73 -25.06
C TYR A 379 -8.84 -3.14 -25.17
N TYR A 380 -8.04 -4.17 -24.88
CA TYR A 380 -8.47 -5.58 -24.91
C TYR A 380 -9.13 -6.05 -23.61
N LEU A 381 -9.25 -5.20 -22.59
CA LEU A 381 -9.87 -5.58 -21.32
C LEU A 381 -11.33 -6.04 -21.52
N PRO A 382 -11.76 -7.19 -20.99
CA PRO A 382 -13.15 -7.63 -21.12
C PRO A 382 -14.10 -6.72 -20.33
N GLU A 383 -15.25 -6.36 -20.94
CA GLU A 383 -16.32 -5.65 -20.24
C GLU A 383 -17.31 -6.66 -19.66
N PRO A 384 -17.52 -6.69 -18.32
CA PRO A 384 -18.54 -7.54 -17.72
C PRO A 384 -19.92 -7.10 -18.23
N GLY A 385 -20.63 -7.99 -18.89
CA GLY A 385 -22.00 -7.74 -19.41
C GLY A 385 -22.13 -7.54 -20.92
N LYS A 386 -21.03 -7.48 -21.65
CA LYS A 386 -21.02 -7.62 -23.12
C LYS A 386 -20.40 -8.97 -23.51
N SER A 387 -21.08 -10.07 -23.16
CA SER A 387 -20.83 -11.35 -23.83
C SER A 387 -21.36 -11.23 -25.26
N GLY A 388 -20.42 -11.20 -26.23
CA GLY A 388 -20.75 -11.38 -27.63
C GLY A 388 -21.26 -12.78 -27.92
#